data_b1fec8a9c5ae8c3d625005cace9b90ba
#
_entry.id   b1fec8a9c5ae8c3d625005cace9b90ba
#
_cell.length_a   1.000
_cell.length_b   1.000
_cell.length_c   1.000
_cell.angle_alpha   90.00
_cell.angle_beta   90.00
_cell.angle_gamma   90.00
#
_symmetry.space_group_name_H-M   'P 1'
#
loop_
_entity.id
_entity.type
_entity.pdbx_description
1 polymer ?
#
loop_
_entity_poly.entity_id
_entity_poly.type
_entity_poly.pdbx_seq_one_letter_code
_entity_poly.pdbx_strand_id
1 'polypeptide(L)'
;MGIFIHASAEVSEKAKIGDGTKIWNLAQVREDANIGENCIVSKNVYIDTKVNIGNNVKIQNNVNVYHGVTVEDDVFLGPSMTFTNDFYPRAFNDEWEITNTLVKKGASIGANATIVCGVTIGEYATIGSGSVVTKDVPRQALVVGNPARQIGWVCVCGHKLDQNYTCPKCGTKYSL
;
A
#
# COMPACT_ATOMS: atom_id res chain seq x y z
N MET A 1 13.53 19.06 4.98
CA MET A 1 14.64 18.07 4.91
C MET A 1 14.79 17.64 3.45
N GLY A 2 16.03 17.49 2.94
CA GLY A 2 16.20 17.14 1.53
C GLY A 2 15.81 15.68 1.23
N ILE A 3 15.64 15.38 -0.05
CA ILE A 3 15.40 14.02 -0.56
C ILE A 3 16.70 13.21 -0.46
N PHE A 4 16.60 11.97 -0.02
CA PHE A 4 17.71 11.01 -0.03
C PHE A 4 17.47 9.94 -1.09
N ILE A 5 18.41 9.78 -2.02
CA ILE A 5 18.38 8.71 -3.03
C ILE A 5 19.70 7.93 -2.92
N HIS A 6 19.60 6.64 -2.62
CA HIS A 6 20.80 5.77 -2.56
C HIS A 6 21.43 5.64 -3.93
N ALA A 7 22.76 5.60 -4.00
CA ALA A 7 23.53 5.60 -5.26
C ALA A 7 23.18 4.43 -6.22
N SER A 8 22.65 3.33 -5.71
CA SER A 8 22.21 2.19 -6.53
C SER A 8 20.69 2.19 -6.83
N ALA A 9 19.96 3.23 -6.47
CA ALA A 9 18.56 3.37 -6.85
C ALA A 9 18.46 4.02 -8.23
N GLU A 10 17.48 3.58 -9.01
CA GLU A 10 17.16 4.12 -10.32
C GLU A 10 15.91 4.97 -10.21
N VAL A 11 16.03 6.28 -10.27
CA VAL A 11 14.90 7.21 -10.18
C VAL A 11 14.84 8.04 -11.46
N SER A 12 13.71 7.97 -12.16
CA SER A 12 13.49 8.76 -13.37
C SER A 12 13.50 10.26 -13.04
N GLU A 13 14.16 11.05 -13.90
CA GLU A 13 14.15 12.52 -13.80
C GLU A 13 12.75 13.13 -13.95
N LYS A 14 11.80 12.37 -14.53
CA LYS A 14 10.39 12.78 -14.66
C LYS A 14 9.54 12.40 -13.44
N ALA A 15 10.08 11.63 -12.49
CA ALA A 15 9.39 11.35 -11.24
C ALA A 15 9.40 12.57 -10.32
N LYS A 16 8.32 12.78 -9.59
CA LYS A 16 8.22 13.82 -8.57
C LYS A 16 8.35 13.21 -7.19
N ILE A 17 9.34 13.66 -6.43
CA ILE A 17 9.64 13.15 -5.09
C ILE A 17 9.51 14.31 -4.10
N GLY A 18 8.71 14.12 -3.06
CA GLY A 18 8.50 15.10 -2.00
C GLY A 18 9.66 15.16 -1.00
N ASP A 19 9.78 16.29 -0.32
CA ASP A 19 10.83 16.58 0.66
C ASP A 19 10.84 15.55 1.82
N GLY A 20 12.02 15.22 2.31
CA GLY A 20 12.20 14.28 3.41
C GLY A 20 12.04 12.79 3.00
N THR A 21 11.65 12.51 1.77
CA THR A 21 11.52 11.13 1.27
C THR A 21 12.88 10.48 1.08
N LYS A 22 12.96 9.19 1.44
CA LYS A 22 14.18 8.37 1.36
C LYS A 22 13.95 7.19 0.45
N ILE A 23 14.77 7.08 -0.60
CA ILE A 23 14.76 5.98 -1.56
C ILE A 23 16.04 5.15 -1.37
N TRP A 24 15.86 3.89 -0.98
CA TRP A 24 16.95 3.02 -0.61
C TRP A 24 17.48 2.21 -1.80
N ASN A 25 18.51 1.43 -1.53
CA ASN A 25 19.29 0.70 -2.52
C ASN A 25 18.42 -0.23 -3.40
N LEU A 26 18.76 -0.29 -4.69
CA LEU A 26 18.10 -1.12 -5.71
C LEU A 26 16.60 -0.84 -5.88
N ALA A 27 16.08 0.28 -5.37
CA ALA A 27 14.73 0.72 -5.69
C ALA A 27 14.71 1.31 -7.10
N GLN A 28 13.60 1.09 -7.82
CA GLN A 28 13.35 1.68 -9.14
C GLN A 28 12.07 2.49 -9.11
N VAL A 29 12.14 3.75 -9.54
CA VAL A 29 11.00 4.67 -9.67
C VAL A 29 10.91 5.13 -11.10
N ARG A 30 9.81 4.77 -11.76
CA ARG A 30 9.56 5.06 -13.16
C ARG A 30 9.13 6.51 -13.40
N GLU A 31 9.05 6.85 -14.66
CA GLU A 31 8.62 8.15 -15.17
C GLU A 31 7.18 8.50 -14.74
N ASP A 32 6.94 9.77 -14.50
CA ASP A 32 5.64 10.33 -14.11
C ASP A 32 5.06 9.78 -12.79
N ALA A 33 5.82 8.99 -12.03
CA ALA A 33 5.44 8.62 -10.67
C ALA A 33 5.50 9.85 -9.75
N ASN A 34 4.53 9.95 -8.84
CA ASN A 34 4.46 11.01 -7.82
C ASN A 34 4.55 10.37 -6.45
N ILE A 35 5.56 10.73 -5.66
CA ILE A 35 5.76 10.28 -4.28
C ILE A 35 5.75 11.51 -3.38
N GLY A 36 4.90 11.52 -2.37
CA GLY A 36 4.75 12.60 -1.42
C GLY A 36 5.95 12.79 -0.50
N GLU A 37 5.76 13.60 0.52
CA GLU A 37 6.79 13.96 1.51
C GLU A 37 6.99 12.88 2.57
N ASN A 38 8.20 12.82 3.15
CA ASN A 38 8.55 11.99 4.31
C ASN A 38 8.30 10.48 4.11
N CYS A 39 8.29 10.01 2.87
CA CYS A 39 8.12 8.60 2.54
C CYS A 39 9.41 7.80 2.75
N ILE A 40 9.25 6.50 2.96
CA ILE A 40 10.34 5.53 2.95
C ILE A 40 10.08 4.51 1.85
N VAL A 41 10.91 4.53 0.82
CA VAL A 41 10.92 3.53 -0.25
C VAL A 41 12.12 2.61 0.03
N SER A 42 11.82 1.42 0.53
CA SER A 42 12.86 0.50 1.01
C SER A 42 13.57 -0.23 -0.14
N LYS A 43 14.49 -1.13 0.22
CA LYS A 43 15.31 -1.88 -0.74
C LYS A 43 14.46 -2.66 -1.74
N ASN A 44 14.89 -2.61 -3.03
CA ASN A 44 14.31 -3.43 -4.10
C ASN A 44 12.79 -3.21 -4.28
N VAL A 45 12.33 -1.99 -4.05
CA VAL A 45 10.95 -1.57 -4.35
C VAL A 45 10.87 -1.13 -5.80
N TYR A 46 9.82 -1.56 -6.50
CA TYR A 46 9.49 -1.07 -7.84
C TYR A 46 8.24 -0.18 -7.78
N ILE A 47 8.36 1.03 -8.30
CA ILE A 47 7.24 1.97 -8.46
C ILE A 47 7.11 2.29 -9.94
N ASP A 48 6.00 1.86 -10.51
CA ASP A 48 5.72 1.95 -11.94
C ASP A 48 5.32 3.38 -12.36
N THR A 49 5.21 3.56 -13.66
CA THR A 49 4.82 4.84 -14.27
C THR A 49 3.45 5.31 -13.76
N LYS A 50 3.31 6.62 -13.58
CA LYS A 50 2.06 7.31 -13.18
C LYS A 50 1.45 6.84 -11.84
N VAL A 51 2.16 6.09 -11.03
CA VAL A 51 1.74 5.73 -9.68
C VAL A 51 1.69 7.00 -8.81
N ASN A 52 0.66 7.10 -7.96
CA ASN A 52 0.53 8.18 -7.00
C ASN A 52 0.63 7.66 -5.57
N ILE A 53 1.58 8.18 -4.82
CA ILE A 53 1.84 7.84 -3.41
C ILE A 53 1.78 9.12 -2.59
N GLY A 54 0.94 9.14 -1.57
CA GLY A 54 0.77 10.23 -0.62
C GLY A 54 1.96 10.45 0.30
N ASN A 55 1.75 11.21 1.36
CA ASN A 55 2.79 11.58 2.33
C ASN A 55 2.95 10.52 3.43
N ASN A 56 4.12 10.46 4.07
CA ASN A 56 4.44 9.59 5.21
C ASN A 56 4.24 8.09 4.92
N VAL A 57 4.22 7.66 3.66
CA VAL A 57 4.03 6.27 3.27
C VAL A 57 5.32 5.47 3.52
N LYS A 58 5.17 4.28 4.09
CA LYS A 58 6.29 3.35 4.30
C LYS A 58 6.11 2.12 3.41
N ILE A 59 6.95 2.00 2.40
CA ILE A 59 6.99 0.88 1.47
C ILE A 59 8.17 0.00 1.86
N GLN A 60 7.88 -1.20 2.33
CA GLN A 60 8.90 -2.13 2.78
C GLN A 60 9.58 -2.86 1.62
N ASN A 61 10.62 -3.63 1.92
CA ASN A 61 11.46 -4.31 0.92
C ASN A 61 10.64 -5.20 -0.03
N ASN A 62 11.06 -5.26 -1.29
CA ASN A 62 10.53 -6.14 -2.34
C ASN A 62 9.03 -5.90 -2.66
N VAL A 63 8.51 -4.71 -2.45
CA VAL A 63 7.15 -4.33 -2.85
C VAL A 63 7.16 -3.81 -4.27
N ASN A 64 6.20 -4.25 -5.09
CA ASN A 64 5.97 -3.72 -6.42
C ASN A 64 4.64 -2.97 -6.45
N VAL A 65 4.70 -1.68 -6.80
CA VAL A 65 3.53 -0.82 -6.95
C VAL A 65 3.35 -0.53 -8.43
N TYR A 66 2.39 -1.23 -9.04
CA TYR A 66 2.14 -1.16 -10.48
C TYR A 66 1.26 0.01 -10.89
N HIS A 67 1.33 0.37 -12.16
CA HIS A 67 0.45 1.37 -12.77
C HIS A 67 -1.03 1.04 -12.48
N GLY A 68 -1.81 2.05 -12.14
CA GLY A 68 -3.21 1.93 -11.70
C GLY A 68 -3.38 1.86 -10.17
N VAL A 69 -2.28 1.75 -9.40
CA VAL A 69 -2.35 1.80 -7.94
C VAL A 69 -2.20 3.24 -7.45
N THR A 70 -3.10 3.64 -6.57
CA THR A 70 -3.01 4.90 -5.80
C THR A 70 -2.93 4.57 -4.31
N VAL A 71 -1.97 5.17 -3.62
CA VAL A 71 -1.74 5.01 -2.19
C VAL A 71 -1.86 6.38 -1.53
N GLU A 72 -2.80 6.53 -0.60
CA GLU A 72 -2.98 7.77 0.16
C GLU A 72 -1.96 7.91 1.30
N ASP A 73 -2.08 8.97 2.09
CA ASP A 73 -1.15 9.30 3.19
C ASP A 73 -1.11 8.24 4.29
N ASP A 74 0.00 8.20 5.03
CA ASP A 74 0.17 7.41 6.24
C ASP A 74 0.01 5.88 6.06
N VAL A 75 0.09 5.37 4.84
CA VAL A 75 -0.07 3.94 4.53
C VAL A 75 1.22 3.16 4.81
N PHE A 76 1.05 1.94 5.32
CA PHE A 76 2.12 0.97 5.47
C PHE A 76 1.95 -0.20 4.49
N LEU A 77 2.93 -0.42 3.63
CA LEU A 77 3.02 -1.57 2.73
C LEU A 77 4.10 -2.52 3.24
N GLY A 78 3.68 -3.67 3.77
CA GLY A 78 4.53 -4.67 4.39
C GLY A 78 5.48 -5.37 3.39
N PRO A 79 6.58 -5.98 3.87
CA PRO A 79 7.58 -6.56 2.99
C PRO A 79 7.00 -7.66 2.09
N SER A 80 7.39 -7.61 0.82
CA SER A 80 6.99 -8.58 -0.21
C SER A 80 5.47 -8.69 -0.43
N MET A 81 4.67 -7.70 0.00
CA MET A 81 3.28 -7.64 -0.43
C MET A 81 3.23 -7.33 -1.93
N THR A 82 2.15 -7.74 -2.59
CA THR A 82 2.03 -7.66 -4.04
C THR A 82 0.68 -7.05 -4.45
N PHE A 83 0.70 -6.09 -5.37
CA PHE A 83 -0.47 -5.67 -6.12
C PHE A 83 -0.53 -6.41 -7.46
N THR A 84 -1.74 -6.60 -8.01
CA THR A 84 -1.93 -6.90 -9.42
C THR A 84 -2.55 -5.68 -10.11
N ASN A 85 -2.52 -5.59 -11.44
CA ASN A 85 -3.15 -4.51 -12.21
C ASN A 85 -3.86 -4.99 -13.48
N ASP A 86 -3.76 -6.28 -13.79
CA ASP A 86 -4.52 -6.96 -14.83
C ASP A 86 -5.41 -8.02 -14.20
N PHE A 87 -6.72 -7.96 -14.47
CA PHE A 87 -7.70 -8.89 -13.92
C PHE A 87 -7.80 -10.20 -14.72
N TYR A 88 -7.46 -10.17 -16.01
CA TYR A 88 -7.55 -11.31 -16.92
C TYR A 88 -6.24 -11.52 -17.69
N PRO A 89 -5.11 -11.74 -16.99
CA PRO A 89 -3.80 -11.77 -17.62
C PRO A 89 -3.67 -12.92 -18.64
N ARG A 90 -3.21 -12.57 -19.84
CA ARG A 90 -2.85 -13.52 -20.89
C ARG A 90 -1.64 -12.99 -21.65
N ALA A 91 -0.61 -13.80 -21.79
CA ALA A 91 0.64 -13.39 -22.45
C ALA A 91 0.46 -13.00 -23.94
N PHE A 92 -0.61 -13.43 -24.55
CA PHE A 92 -0.95 -13.14 -25.95
C PHE A 92 -1.98 -12.02 -26.12
N ASN A 93 -2.42 -11.37 -25.03
CA ASN A 93 -3.40 -10.28 -25.08
C ASN A 93 -2.67 -8.93 -25.08
N ASP A 94 -2.63 -8.27 -26.24
CA ASP A 94 -2.03 -6.96 -26.42
C ASP A 94 -2.99 -5.80 -26.03
N GLU A 95 -4.29 -6.11 -25.81
CA GLU A 95 -5.35 -5.14 -25.48
C GLU A 95 -5.81 -5.22 -24.01
N TRP A 96 -4.90 -5.55 -23.09
CA TRP A 96 -5.25 -5.62 -21.69
C TRP A 96 -5.48 -4.23 -21.06
N GLU A 97 -6.39 -4.16 -20.11
CA GLU A 97 -6.76 -2.92 -19.43
C GLU A 97 -6.27 -2.89 -17.99
N ILE A 98 -5.73 -1.73 -17.60
CA ILE A 98 -5.33 -1.50 -16.22
C ILE A 98 -6.57 -1.37 -15.34
N THR A 99 -6.66 -2.22 -14.31
CA THR A 99 -7.71 -2.15 -13.29
C THR A 99 -7.19 -1.44 -12.05
N ASN A 100 -7.77 -0.28 -11.74
CA ASN A 100 -7.27 0.60 -10.68
C ASN A 100 -7.52 0.02 -9.28
N THR A 101 -6.57 0.26 -8.38
CA THR A 101 -6.64 -0.09 -6.95
C THR A 101 -6.37 1.14 -6.10
N LEU A 102 -7.17 1.33 -5.06
CA LEU A 102 -7.03 2.45 -4.12
C LEU A 102 -6.72 1.95 -2.71
N VAL A 103 -5.61 2.41 -2.14
CA VAL A 103 -5.27 2.21 -0.73
C VAL A 103 -5.46 3.53 0.01
N LYS A 104 -6.48 3.59 0.86
CA LYS A 104 -6.85 4.81 1.57
C LYS A 104 -5.98 5.06 2.78
N LYS A 105 -6.03 6.31 3.24
CA LYS A 105 -5.23 6.87 4.33
C LYS A 105 -5.12 5.94 5.54
N GLY A 106 -3.90 5.79 6.05
CA GLY A 106 -3.60 5.06 7.28
C GLY A 106 -3.78 3.55 7.20
N ALA A 107 -4.12 2.97 6.05
CA ALA A 107 -4.24 1.53 5.89
C ALA A 107 -2.88 0.83 6.06
N SER A 108 -2.92 -0.40 6.58
CA SER A 108 -1.72 -1.23 6.78
C SER A 108 -1.90 -2.58 6.08
N ILE A 109 -0.99 -2.91 5.19
CA ILE A 109 -0.97 -4.17 4.45
C ILE A 109 0.17 -5.03 4.97
N GLY A 110 -0.13 -6.22 5.48
CA GLY A 110 0.83 -7.14 6.06
C GLY A 110 1.77 -7.77 5.05
N ALA A 111 2.88 -8.33 5.54
CA ALA A 111 3.88 -9.00 4.72
C ALA A 111 3.27 -10.13 3.87
N ASN A 112 3.77 -10.28 2.62
CA ASN A 112 3.33 -11.30 1.68
C ASN A 112 1.81 -11.30 1.37
N ALA A 113 1.08 -10.23 1.68
CA ALA A 113 -0.31 -10.11 1.26
C ALA A 113 -0.40 -9.83 -0.24
N THR A 114 -1.45 -10.33 -0.88
CA THR A 114 -1.76 -10.06 -2.28
C THR A 114 -3.04 -9.24 -2.38
N ILE A 115 -2.98 -8.12 -3.07
CA ILE A 115 -4.13 -7.26 -3.36
C ILE A 115 -4.49 -7.45 -4.84
N VAL A 116 -5.60 -8.12 -5.09
CA VAL A 116 -6.13 -8.25 -6.45
C VAL A 116 -6.64 -6.89 -6.91
N CYS A 117 -6.37 -6.52 -8.14
CA CYS A 117 -6.75 -5.22 -8.70
C CYS A 117 -8.28 -5.00 -8.68
N GLY A 118 -8.69 -3.74 -8.74
CA GLY A 118 -10.09 -3.35 -8.74
C GLY A 118 -10.72 -3.17 -7.35
N VAL A 119 -9.92 -3.26 -6.27
CA VAL A 119 -10.43 -3.12 -4.91
C VAL A 119 -10.02 -1.79 -4.28
N THR A 120 -10.85 -1.35 -3.33
CA THR A 120 -10.53 -0.26 -2.41
C THR A 120 -10.22 -0.81 -1.02
N ILE A 121 -9.03 -0.49 -0.49
CA ILE A 121 -8.69 -0.72 0.91
C ILE A 121 -9.08 0.51 1.71
N GLY A 122 -10.03 0.38 2.62
CA GLY A 122 -10.62 1.47 3.39
C GLY A 122 -9.62 2.11 4.38
N GLU A 123 -9.95 3.32 4.82
CA GLU A 123 -9.11 4.07 5.76
C GLU A 123 -8.80 3.28 7.03
N TYR A 124 -7.54 3.27 7.43
CA TYR A 124 -7.05 2.57 8.64
C TYR A 124 -7.36 1.06 8.66
N ALA A 125 -7.78 0.46 7.55
CA ALA A 125 -7.96 -0.98 7.47
C ALA A 125 -6.61 -1.71 7.65
N THR A 126 -6.68 -2.90 8.22
CA THR A 126 -5.50 -3.76 8.39
C THR A 126 -5.70 -5.08 7.65
N ILE A 127 -4.79 -5.35 6.72
CA ILE A 127 -4.70 -6.60 5.99
C ILE A 127 -3.66 -7.47 6.68
N GLY A 128 -4.05 -8.64 7.18
CA GLY A 128 -3.11 -9.56 7.82
C GLY A 128 -2.09 -10.15 6.84
N SER A 129 -0.93 -10.50 7.35
CA SER A 129 0.15 -11.10 6.53
C SER A 129 -0.31 -12.35 5.80
N GLY A 130 0.13 -12.54 4.56
CA GLY A 130 -0.22 -13.68 3.70
C GLY A 130 -1.67 -13.71 3.20
N SER A 131 -2.45 -12.66 3.43
CA SER A 131 -3.84 -12.60 2.99
C SER A 131 -3.96 -12.31 1.49
N VAL A 132 -5.04 -12.83 0.86
CA VAL A 132 -5.38 -12.51 -0.53
C VAL A 132 -6.69 -11.72 -0.57
N VAL A 133 -6.59 -10.43 -0.83
CA VAL A 133 -7.74 -9.51 -0.88
C VAL A 133 -8.33 -9.50 -2.28
N THR A 134 -9.60 -9.90 -2.40
CA THR A 134 -10.32 -10.03 -3.67
C THR A 134 -11.58 -9.15 -3.73
N LYS A 135 -11.85 -8.35 -2.70
CA LYS A 135 -13.02 -7.44 -2.59
C LYS A 135 -12.62 -6.22 -1.77
N ASP A 136 -13.42 -5.18 -1.87
CA ASP A 136 -13.27 -3.98 -1.06
C ASP A 136 -13.20 -4.30 0.43
N VAL A 137 -12.32 -3.59 1.14
CA VAL A 137 -12.15 -3.71 2.57
C VAL A 137 -12.69 -2.45 3.25
N PRO A 138 -13.65 -2.57 4.16
CA PRO A 138 -14.22 -1.42 4.87
C PRO A 138 -13.16 -0.66 5.70
N ARG A 139 -13.43 0.62 5.98
CA ARG A 139 -12.58 1.40 6.90
C ARG A 139 -12.42 0.67 8.23
N GLN A 140 -11.22 0.72 8.80
CA GLN A 140 -10.90 0.10 10.10
C GLN A 140 -11.19 -1.41 10.22
N ALA A 141 -11.49 -2.09 9.12
CA ALA A 141 -11.67 -3.54 9.15
C ALA A 141 -10.32 -4.26 9.31
N LEU A 142 -10.34 -5.36 10.08
CA LEU A 142 -9.24 -6.33 10.14
C LEU A 142 -9.63 -7.54 9.29
N VAL A 143 -8.89 -7.77 8.21
CA VAL A 143 -9.13 -8.89 7.30
C VAL A 143 -7.92 -9.82 7.24
N VAL A 144 -8.17 -11.12 7.16
CA VAL A 144 -7.12 -12.16 7.06
C VAL A 144 -7.56 -13.32 6.19
N GLY A 145 -6.61 -14.09 5.69
CA GLY A 145 -6.83 -15.37 5.01
C GLY A 145 -6.82 -15.29 3.48
N ASN A 146 -7.04 -16.42 2.84
CA ASN A 146 -7.15 -16.60 1.39
C ASN A 146 -8.41 -17.40 1.04
N PRO A 147 -9.45 -16.76 0.45
CA PRO A 147 -9.59 -15.32 0.27
C PRO A 147 -9.77 -14.59 1.62
N ALA A 148 -9.35 -13.33 1.68
CA ALA A 148 -9.42 -12.53 2.92
C ALA A 148 -10.86 -12.36 3.41
N ARG A 149 -11.05 -12.49 4.73
CA ARG A 149 -12.33 -12.29 5.42
C ARG A 149 -12.14 -11.38 6.61
N GLN A 150 -13.14 -10.57 6.89
CA GLN A 150 -13.13 -9.70 8.06
C GLN A 150 -13.29 -10.53 9.33
N ILE A 151 -12.38 -10.32 10.29
CA ILE A 151 -12.35 -11.00 11.60
C ILE A 151 -12.46 -10.02 12.76
N GLY A 152 -12.69 -8.76 12.49
CA GLY A 152 -12.83 -7.70 13.49
C GLY A 152 -12.56 -6.33 12.95
N TRP A 153 -12.28 -5.42 13.88
CA TRP A 153 -12.01 -4.03 13.63
C TRP A 153 -10.74 -3.57 14.32
N VAL A 154 -10.12 -2.53 13.81
CA VAL A 154 -8.91 -1.93 14.37
C VAL A 154 -9.11 -0.47 14.71
N CYS A 155 -8.44 -0.03 15.75
CA CYS A 155 -8.30 1.36 16.09
C CYS A 155 -7.38 2.08 15.09
N VAL A 156 -7.53 3.37 14.92
CA VAL A 156 -6.59 4.23 14.18
C VAL A 156 -5.13 4.04 14.66
N CYS A 157 -4.91 3.70 15.94
CA CYS A 157 -3.59 3.38 16.46
C CYS A 157 -3.07 1.97 16.12
N GLY A 158 -3.83 1.19 15.31
CA GLY A 158 -3.44 -0.13 14.82
C GLY A 158 -3.80 -1.33 15.69
N HIS A 159 -4.32 -1.13 16.91
CA HIS A 159 -4.70 -2.23 17.80
C HIS A 159 -6.10 -2.74 17.49
N LYS A 160 -6.28 -4.07 17.56
CA LYS A 160 -7.61 -4.70 17.42
C LYS A 160 -8.54 -4.20 18.52
N LEU A 161 -9.78 -3.85 18.13
CA LEU A 161 -10.82 -3.46 19.06
C LEU A 161 -11.39 -4.67 19.82
N ASP A 162 -11.86 -4.44 21.04
CA ASP A 162 -12.59 -5.43 21.83
C ASP A 162 -14.04 -5.62 21.33
N GLN A 163 -14.82 -6.44 22.02
CA GLN A 163 -16.22 -6.73 21.69
C GLN A 163 -17.15 -5.51 21.82
N ASN A 164 -16.72 -4.47 22.55
CA ASN A 164 -17.45 -3.22 22.74
C ASN A 164 -16.95 -2.11 21.83
N TYR A 165 -16.16 -2.44 20.79
CA TYR A 165 -15.50 -1.50 19.89
C TYR A 165 -14.61 -0.47 20.60
N THR A 166 -14.01 -0.88 21.74
CA THR A 166 -13.07 -0.04 22.49
C THR A 166 -11.64 -0.50 22.25
N CYS A 167 -10.74 0.46 22.07
CA CYS A 167 -9.32 0.15 21.89
C CYS A 167 -8.66 -0.13 23.25
N PRO A 168 -8.08 -1.33 23.46
CA PRO A 168 -7.44 -1.66 24.73
C PRO A 168 -6.16 -0.86 24.98
N LYS A 169 -5.59 -0.22 23.94
CA LYS A 169 -4.35 0.56 24.04
C LYS A 169 -4.58 2.02 24.39
N CYS A 170 -5.49 2.69 23.70
CA CYS A 170 -5.71 4.14 23.83
C CYS A 170 -7.08 4.51 24.42
N GLY A 171 -7.95 3.53 24.70
CA GLY A 171 -9.27 3.74 25.29
C GLY A 171 -10.32 4.34 24.35
N THR A 172 -9.95 4.64 23.08
CA THR A 172 -10.91 5.21 22.12
C THR A 172 -12.02 4.22 21.81
N LYS A 173 -13.28 4.67 21.91
CA LYS A 173 -14.48 3.90 21.57
C LYS A 173 -15.02 4.33 20.21
N TYR A 174 -15.46 3.38 19.41
CA TYR A 174 -15.99 3.58 18.06
C TYR A 174 -17.46 3.17 17.97
N SER A 175 -18.16 3.77 17.00
CA SER A 175 -19.49 3.33 16.54
C SER A 175 -19.31 2.82 15.11
N LEU A 176 -19.16 1.51 14.96
CA LEU A 176 -18.85 0.81 13.70
C LEU A 176 -20.00 -0.08 13.28
#